data_79d82220945018a6223627c769ee0b81
#
_entry.id   79d82220945018a6223627c769ee0b81
#
_cell.length_a   1.000
_cell.length_b   1.000
_cell.length_c   1.000
_cell.angle_alpha   90.00
_cell.angle_beta   90.00
_cell.angle_gamma   90.00
#
_symmetry.space_group_name_H-M   'P 1'
#
loop_
_entity.id
_entity.type
_entity.pdbx_description
1 polymer ?
#
loop_
_entity_poly.entity_id
_entity_poly.type
_entity_poly.pdbx_seq_one_letter_code
_entity_poly.pdbx_strand_id
1 'polypeptide(L)'
;MTKNLLTLQRDETTLCEVYRRLAGLEKDPVRRRTLLRIMQDERRHCEVLRSRTGRTVAPDPKRVWWYVGMVRVLGRAFVVRQMEQCEKGTEASYSRYPEREEFVRIASEERRHGEELTMLAGGMRLCYISSVVLGLNDALVEFTGALAGFTLALNEPRL
;
A
#
# COMPACT_ATOMS: atom_id res chain seq x y z
N MET A 1 -4.74 14.06 -15.98
CA MET A 1 -6.02 13.43 -16.43
C MET A 1 -6.99 13.44 -15.26
N THR A 2 -8.15 14.06 -15.43
CA THR A 2 -9.20 14.13 -14.41
C THR A 2 -9.79 12.72 -14.26
N LYS A 3 -9.68 12.11 -13.08
CA LYS A 3 -10.34 10.82 -12.84
C LYS A 3 -11.85 11.02 -12.97
N ASN A 4 -12.48 10.21 -13.78
CA ASN A 4 -13.94 10.15 -13.88
C ASN A 4 -14.52 9.62 -12.56
N LEU A 5 -15.74 10.04 -12.17
CA LEU A 5 -16.40 9.59 -10.93
C LEU A 5 -16.51 8.06 -10.84
N LEU A 6 -16.69 7.36 -11.96
CA LEU A 6 -16.69 5.89 -11.99
C LEU A 6 -15.32 5.29 -11.67
N THR A 7 -14.24 5.97 -12.06
CA THR A 7 -12.88 5.53 -11.70
C THR A 7 -12.63 5.77 -10.23
N LEU A 8 -13.02 6.92 -9.68
CA LEU A 8 -12.96 7.18 -8.24
C LEU A 8 -13.77 6.12 -7.48
N GLN A 9 -15.01 5.86 -7.90
CA GLN A 9 -15.85 4.85 -7.25
C GLN A 9 -15.21 3.45 -7.26
N ARG A 10 -14.52 3.07 -8.34
CA ARG A 10 -13.79 1.79 -8.41
C ARG A 10 -12.59 1.79 -7.47
N ASP A 11 -11.87 2.91 -7.37
CA ASP A 11 -10.74 3.03 -6.45
C ASP A 11 -11.21 2.86 -5.00
N GLU A 12 -12.26 3.59 -4.56
CA GLU A 12 -12.86 3.46 -3.22
C GLU A 12 -13.33 2.03 -2.93
N THR A 13 -14.09 1.43 -3.87
CA THR A 13 -14.57 0.06 -3.69
C THR A 13 -13.42 -0.94 -3.58
N THR A 14 -12.34 -0.70 -4.31
CA THR A 14 -11.12 -1.53 -4.26
C THR A 14 -10.40 -1.36 -2.93
N LEU A 15 -10.21 -0.12 -2.47
CA LEU A 15 -9.57 0.16 -1.18
C LEU A 15 -10.39 -0.37 -0.01
N CYS A 16 -11.71 -0.23 -0.02
CA CYS A 16 -12.60 -0.83 0.97
C CYS A 16 -12.34 -2.35 1.12
N GLU A 17 -12.25 -3.10 0.00
CA GLU A 17 -11.95 -4.53 0.01
C GLU A 17 -10.51 -4.83 0.46
N VAL A 18 -9.54 -4.01 0.09
CA VAL A 18 -8.15 -4.12 0.55
C VAL A 18 -8.08 -3.94 2.07
N TYR A 19 -8.67 -2.87 2.63
CA TYR A 19 -8.70 -2.63 4.08
C TYR A 19 -9.36 -3.77 4.83
N ARG A 20 -10.47 -4.30 4.32
CA ARG A 20 -11.15 -5.45 4.90
C ARG A 20 -10.22 -6.66 5.02
N ARG A 21 -9.47 -6.98 3.96
CA ARG A 21 -8.53 -8.10 3.94
C ARG A 21 -7.32 -7.88 4.83
N LEU A 22 -6.75 -6.67 4.81
CA LEU A 22 -5.62 -6.32 5.67
C LEU A 22 -6.00 -6.38 7.15
N ALA A 23 -7.19 -5.90 7.52
CA ALA A 23 -7.70 -6.02 8.88
C ALA A 23 -7.86 -7.49 9.32
N GLY A 24 -8.22 -8.38 8.38
CA GLY A 24 -8.27 -9.82 8.63
C GLY A 24 -6.90 -10.47 8.89
N LEU A 25 -5.84 -9.89 8.33
CA LEU A 25 -4.46 -10.36 8.50
C LEU A 25 -3.75 -9.69 9.68
N GLU A 26 -4.29 -8.60 10.23
CA GLU A 26 -3.66 -7.84 11.31
C GLU A 26 -3.94 -8.51 12.67
N LYS A 27 -2.85 -8.77 13.41
CA LYS A 27 -2.90 -9.40 14.74
C LYS A 27 -3.03 -8.37 15.87
N ASP A 28 -2.49 -7.17 15.68
CA ASP A 28 -2.59 -6.10 16.65
C ASP A 28 -4.02 -5.53 16.69
N PRO A 29 -4.69 -5.54 17.83
CA PRO A 29 -6.10 -5.14 17.92
C PRO A 29 -6.32 -3.65 17.68
N VAL A 30 -5.32 -2.80 17.95
CA VAL A 30 -5.41 -1.35 17.73
C VAL A 30 -5.32 -1.07 16.23
N ARG A 31 -4.30 -1.61 15.56
CA ARG A 31 -4.13 -1.47 14.12
C ARG A 31 -5.30 -2.07 13.35
N ARG A 32 -5.78 -3.24 13.77
CA ARG A 32 -6.96 -3.85 13.17
C ARG A 32 -8.20 -2.95 13.27
N ARG A 33 -8.44 -2.32 14.41
CA ARG A 33 -9.55 -1.38 14.60
C ARG A 33 -9.43 -0.17 13.68
N THR A 34 -8.23 0.39 13.54
CA THR A 34 -7.99 1.51 12.63
C THR A 34 -8.31 1.14 11.19
N LEU A 35 -7.79 -0.01 10.70
CA LEU A 35 -8.08 -0.49 9.35
C LEU A 35 -9.56 -0.74 9.10
N LEU A 36 -10.29 -1.29 10.09
CA LEU A 36 -11.74 -1.51 9.98
C LEU A 36 -12.52 -0.19 9.95
N ARG A 37 -12.07 0.83 10.70
CA ARG A 37 -12.70 2.14 10.68
C ARG A 37 -12.51 2.84 9.34
N ILE A 38 -11.28 2.85 8.81
CA ILE A 38 -11.01 3.37 7.47
C ILE A 38 -11.87 2.63 6.43
N MET A 39 -11.94 1.31 6.49
CA MET A 39 -12.82 0.52 5.61
C MET A 39 -14.28 0.98 5.66
N GLN A 40 -14.81 1.34 6.83
CA GLN A 40 -16.17 1.85 6.95
C GLN A 40 -16.33 3.23 6.32
N ASP A 41 -15.32 4.08 6.45
CA ASP A 41 -15.28 5.38 5.79
C ASP A 41 -15.28 5.22 4.27
N GLU A 42 -14.40 4.35 3.70
CA GLU A 42 -14.38 4.00 2.28
C GLU A 42 -15.75 3.50 1.76
N ARG A 43 -16.43 2.70 2.57
CA ARG A 43 -17.78 2.24 2.23
C ARG A 43 -18.75 3.40 2.09
N ARG A 44 -18.69 4.40 2.98
CA ARG A 44 -19.51 5.63 2.87
C ARG A 44 -19.16 6.44 1.61
N HIS A 45 -17.86 6.58 1.30
CA HIS A 45 -17.40 7.23 0.07
C HIS A 45 -17.99 6.55 -1.17
N CYS A 46 -17.97 5.21 -1.21
CA CYS A 46 -18.62 4.44 -2.27
C CYS A 46 -20.12 4.73 -2.39
N GLU A 47 -20.84 4.88 -1.27
CA GLU A 47 -22.28 5.17 -1.26
C GLU A 47 -22.55 6.58 -1.80
N VAL A 48 -21.74 7.57 -1.42
CA VAL A 48 -21.82 8.94 -1.97
C VAL A 48 -21.57 8.92 -3.48
N LEU A 49 -20.52 8.26 -3.94
CA LEU A 49 -20.24 8.16 -5.38
C LEU A 49 -21.33 7.40 -6.14
N ARG A 50 -21.88 6.33 -5.54
CA ARG A 50 -22.98 5.57 -6.13
C ARG A 50 -24.24 6.44 -6.32
N SER A 51 -24.55 7.29 -5.36
CA SER A 51 -25.69 8.23 -5.50
C SER A 51 -25.49 9.21 -6.65
N ARG A 52 -24.25 9.55 -7.00
CA ARG A 52 -23.89 10.48 -8.09
C ARG A 52 -23.77 9.81 -9.45
N THR A 53 -23.30 8.57 -9.48
CA THR A 53 -23.09 7.83 -10.74
C THR A 53 -24.30 7.00 -11.14
N GLY A 54 -25.21 6.72 -10.21
CA GLY A 54 -26.35 5.82 -10.41
C GLY A 54 -25.94 4.35 -10.67
N ARG A 55 -24.65 4.00 -10.44
CA ARG A 55 -24.10 2.69 -10.77
C ARG A 55 -23.44 2.02 -9.57
N THR A 56 -23.48 0.69 -9.53
CA THR A 56 -22.68 -0.13 -8.64
C THR A 56 -21.41 -0.56 -9.37
N VAL A 57 -20.24 -0.32 -8.78
CA VAL A 57 -18.94 -0.66 -9.36
C VAL A 57 -18.26 -1.71 -8.49
N ALA A 58 -17.85 -2.81 -9.11
CA ALA A 58 -17.10 -3.86 -8.42
C ALA A 58 -15.63 -3.45 -8.17
N PRO A 59 -15.00 -3.95 -7.09
CA PRO A 59 -13.59 -3.73 -6.84
C PRO A 59 -12.72 -4.33 -7.95
N ASP A 60 -11.53 -3.79 -8.17
CA ASP A 60 -10.54 -4.38 -9.06
C ASP A 60 -9.85 -5.58 -8.38
N PRO A 61 -10.14 -6.82 -8.81
CA PRO A 61 -9.61 -8.01 -8.16
C PRO A 61 -8.08 -8.12 -8.28
N LYS A 62 -7.49 -7.62 -9.38
CA LYS A 62 -6.04 -7.67 -9.59
C LYS A 62 -5.32 -6.77 -8.58
N ARG A 63 -5.81 -5.56 -8.37
CA ARG A 63 -5.28 -4.64 -7.36
C ARG A 63 -5.44 -5.20 -5.95
N VAL A 64 -6.60 -5.76 -5.61
CA VAL A 64 -6.83 -6.40 -4.30
C VAL A 64 -5.82 -7.53 -4.06
N TRP A 65 -5.65 -8.44 -5.02
CA TRP A 65 -4.68 -9.53 -4.92
C TRP A 65 -3.25 -9.03 -4.84
N TRP A 66 -2.91 -7.97 -5.58
CA TRP A 66 -1.60 -7.35 -5.52
C TRP A 66 -1.27 -6.85 -4.10
N TYR A 67 -2.17 -6.08 -3.47
CA TYR A 67 -1.96 -5.58 -2.10
C TYR A 67 -1.81 -6.72 -1.09
N VAL A 68 -2.69 -7.70 -1.13
CA VAL A 68 -2.66 -8.87 -0.22
C VAL A 68 -1.41 -9.72 -0.45
N GLY A 69 -1.00 -9.92 -1.69
CA GLY A 69 0.24 -10.63 -2.04
C GLY A 69 1.49 -9.91 -1.55
N MET A 70 1.54 -8.58 -1.73
CA MET A 70 2.66 -7.75 -1.26
C MET A 70 2.86 -7.79 0.26
N VAL A 71 1.80 -8.01 1.05
CA VAL A 71 1.93 -8.23 2.50
C VAL A 71 2.85 -9.42 2.80
N ARG A 72 2.75 -10.49 2.01
CA ARG A 72 3.56 -11.70 2.21
C ARG A 72 5.00 -11.55 1.74
N VAL A 73 5.22 -10.75 0.70
CA VAL A 73 6.54 -10.57 0.07
C VAL A 73 7.32 -9.42 0.71
N LEU A 74 6.71 -8.25 0.87
CA LEU A 74 7.35 -7.02 1.32
C LEU A 74 6.92 -6.59 2.73
N GLY A 75 5.98 -7.31 3.33
CA GLY A 75 5.48 -7.02 4.66
C GLY A 75 4.42 -5.93 4.72
N ARG A 76 3.77 -5.82 5.89
CA ARG A 76 2.63 -4.91 6.12
C ARG A 76 3.01 -3.44 6.03
N ALA A 77 4.18 -3.06 6.56
CA ALA A 77 4.65 -1.68 6.55
C ALA A 77 4.77 -1.12 5.13
N PHE A 78 5.25 -1.93 4.18
CA PHE A 78 5.33 -1.53 2.78
C PHE A 78 3.95 -1.27 2.19
N VAL A 79 3.01 -2.20 2.40
CA VAL A 79 1.65 -2.09 1.86
C VAL A 79 0.92 -0.88 2.45
N VAL A 80 1.03 -0.65 3.76
CA VAL A 80 0.43 0.52 4.43
C VAL A 80 0.98 1.83 3.84
N ARG A 81 2.28 1.91 3.53
CA ARG A 81 2.86 3.08 2.85
C ARG A 81 2.33 3.26 1.42
N GLN A 82 2.10 2.17 0.68
CA GLN A 82 1.49 2.26 -0.64
C GLN A 82 0.04 2.76 -0.56
N MET A 83 -0.70 2.34 0.45
CA MET A 83 -2.06 2.82 0.70
C MET A 83 -2.07 4.31 1.08
N GLU A 84 -1.15 4.77 1.94
CA GLU A 84 -0.96 6.19 2.25
C GLU A 84 -0.79 7.05 0.97
N GLN A 85 -0.02 6.56 0.00
CA GLN A 85 0.13 7.26 -1.28
C GLN A 85 -1.16 7.27 -2.11
N CYS A 86 -1.96 6.19 -2.04
CA CYS A 86 -3.27 6.15 -2.67
C CYS A 86 -4.22 7.19 -2.06
N GLU A 87 -4.28 7.29 -0.72
CA GLU A 87 -5.12 8.27 0.00
C GLU A 87 -4.78 9.71 -0.41
N LYS A 88 -3.48 10.05 -0.47
CA LYS A 88 -3.04 11.37 -0.96
C LYS A 88 -3.48 11.65 -2.40
N GLY A 89 -3.45 10.64 -3.26
CA GLY A 89 -3.93 10.75 -4.64
C GLY A 89 -5.45 10.92 -4.73
N THR A 90 -6.19 10.29 -3.83
CA THR A 90 -7.63 10.37 -3.73
C THR A 90 -8.06 11.72 -3.15
N GLU A 91 -7.43 12.18 -2.06
CA GLU A 91 -7.59 13.54 -1.51
C GLU A 91 -7.43 14.60 -2.61
N ALA A 92 -6.33 14.55 -3.36
CA ALA A 92 -6.07 15.49 -4.45
C ALA A 92 -7.12 15.42 -5.57
N SER A 93 -7.76 14.28 -5.76
CA SER A 93 -8.81 14.10 -6.75
C SER A 93 -10.13 14.74 -6.31
N TYR A 94 -10.52 14.60 -5.05
CA TYR A 94 -11.71 15.23 -4.48
C TYR A 94 -11.54 16.74 -4.28
N SER A 95 -10.37 17.21 -3.91
CA SER A 95 -10.06 18.64 -3.72
C SER A 95 -10.22 19.48 -4.99
N ARG A 96 -10.42 18.84 -6.15
CA ARG A 96 -10.73 19.52 -7.42
C ARG A 96 -12.19 19.96 -7.56
N TYR A 97 -13.04 19.57 -6.62
CA TYR A 97 -14.47 19.88 -6.63
C TYR A 97 -14.87 20.62 -5.34
N PRO A 98 -14.29 21.83 -5.11
CA PRO A 98 -14.50 22.58 -3.86
C PRO A 98 -15.94 23.06 -3.69
N GLU A 99 -16.71 23.12 -4.79
CA GLU A 99 -18.14 23.47 -4.81
C GLU A 99 -19.05 22.37 -4.28
N ARG A 100 -18.53 21.16 -4.06
CA ARG A 100 -19.28 20.00 -3.58
C ARG A 100 -18.92 19.67 -2.15
N GLU A 101 -19.77 20.06 -1.23
CA GLU A 101 -19.53 19.90 0.21
C GLU A 101 -19.23 18.45 0.61
N GLU A 102 -19.92 17.48 0.01
CA GLU A 102 -19.65 16.07 0.25
C GLU A 102 -18.24 15.63 -0.16
N PHE A 103 -17.68 16.20 -1.25
CA PHE A 103 -16.33 15.86 -1.71
C PHE A 103 -15.25 16.57 -0.89
N VAL A 104 -15.53 17.77 -0.41
CA VAL A 104 -14.66 18.46 0.54
C VAL A 104 -14.53 17.65 1.83
N ARG A 105 -15.65 17.09 2.32
CA ARG A 105 -15.63 16.22 3.49
C ARG A 105 -14.84 14.95 3.23
N ILE A 106 -15.07 14.25 2.10
CA ILE A 106 -14.30 13.07 1.73
C ILE A 106 -12.81 13.42 1.66
N ALA A 107 -12.41 14.50 0.99
CA ALA A 107 -11.01 14.92 0.93
C ALA A 107 -10.36 15.11 2.32
N SER A 108 -11.12 15.64 3.29
CA SER A 108 -10.62 15.78 4.67
C SER A 108 -10.49 14.42 5.40
N GLU A 109 -11.36 13.48 5.09
CA GLU A 109 -11.31 12.10 5.60
C GLU A 109 -10.12 11.35 5.01
N GLU A 110 -9.85 11.47 3.69
CA GLU A 110 -8.70 10.89 3.00
C GLU A 110 -7.36 11.38 3.59
N ARG A 111 -7.27 12.68 3.88
CA ARG A 111 -6.08 13.23 4.56
C ARG A 111 -5.87 12.57 5.91
N ARG A 112 -6.93 12.44 6.71
CA ARG A 112 -6.87 11.77 8.01
C ARG A 112 -6.45 10.31 7.87
N HIS A 113 -6.99 9.57 6.88
CA HIS A 113 -6.58 8.20 6.59
C HIS A 113 -5.09 8.12 6.29
N GLY A 114 -4.56 9.02 5.46
CA GLY A 114 -3.13 9.10 5.15
C GLY A 114 -2.26 9.33 6.40
N GLU A 115 -2.67 10.22 7.30
CA GLU A 115 -1.97 10.48 8.57
C GLU A 115 -1.97 9.25 9.48
N GLU A 116 -3.10 8.59 9.61
CA GLU A 116 -3.22 7.37 10.42
C GLU A 116 -2.41 6.20 9.85
N LEU A 117 -2.40 6.04 8.54
CA LEU A 117 -1.56 5.04 7.87
C LEU A 117 -0.07 5.33 8.08
N THR A 118 0.33 6.60 8.05
CA THR A 118 1.71 7.02 8.37
C THR A 118 2.09 6.61 9.79
N MET A 119 1.21 6.83 10.77
CA MET A 119 1.43 6.41 12.16
C MET A 119 1.50 4.88 12.29
N LEU A 120 0.60 4.15 11.61
CA LEU A 120 0.61 2.70 11.58
C LEU A 120 1.91 2.15 10.98
N ALA A 121 2.39 2.72 9.88
CA ALA A 121 3.63 2.32 9.23
C ALA A 121 4.86 2.60 10.11
N GLY A 122 4.89 3.72 10.82
CA GLY A 122 5.97 4.10 11.74
C GLY A 122 6.11 3.15 12.93
N GLY A 123 5.00 2.60 13.42
CA GLY A 123 4.99 1.59 14.49
C GLY A 123 5.31 0.16 14.01
N MET A 124 5.34 -0.08 12.71
CA MET A 124 5.72 -1.37 12.13
C MET A 124 7.23 -1.40 11.90
N ARG A 125 7.94 -2.24 12.64
CA ARG A 125 9.37 -2.46 12.40
C ARG A 125 9.58 -2.88 10.95
N LEU A 126 10.47 -2.16 10.26
CA LEU A 126 10.99 -2.51 8.93
C LEU A 126 11.91 -3.76 9.01
N CYS A 127 11.42 -4.83 9.66
CA CYS A 127 12.18 -6.06 9.84
C CYS A 127 12.66 -6.67 8.51
N TYR A 128 12.01 -6.34 7.43
CA TYR A 128 12.29 -6.94 6.12
C TYR A 128 13.46 -6.27 5.39
N ILE A 129 13.60 -4.95 5.51
CA ILE A 129 14.71 -4.25 4.84
C ILE A 129 16.05 -4.66 5.42
N SER A 130 16.14 -4.81 6.73
CA SER A 130 17.37 -5.29 7.38
C SER A 130 17.75 -6.70 6.92
N SER A 131 16.77 -7.62 6.79
CA SER A 131 17.03 -8.99 6.33
C SER A 131 17.42 -9.05 4.86
N VAL A 132 16.80 -8.23 4.00
CA VAL A 132 17.15 -8.13 2.57
C VAL A 132 18.52 -7.50 2.38
N VAL A 133 18.84 -6.44 3.12
CA VAL A 133 20.16 -5.78 3.07
C VAL A 133 21.24 -6.72 3.58
N LEU A 134 21.01 -7.46 4.68
CA LEU A 134 21.95 -8.46 5.18
C LEU A 134 22.16 -9.60 4.18
N GLY A 135 21.09 -10.16 3.62
CA GLY A 135 21.18 -11.23 2.62
C GLY A 135 21.86 -10.79 1.31
N LEU A 136 21.65 -9.56 0.86
CA LEU A 136 22.37 -8.97 -0.28
C LEU A 136 23.86 -8.76 0.03
N ASN A 137 24.18 -8.32 1.25
CA ASN A 137 25.55 -8.13 1.67
C ASN A 137 26.31 -9.46 1.74
N ASP A 138 25.69 -10.51 2.32
CA ASP A 138 26.26 -11.86 2.36
C ASP A 138 26.48 -12.42 0.95
N ALA A 139 25.49 -12.30 0.05
CA ALA A 139 25.61 -12.73 -1.35
C ALA A 139 26.74 -11.98 -2.10
N LEU A 140 26.92 -10.67 -1.86
CA LEU A 140 28.00 -9.88 -2.42
C LEU A 140 29.38 -10.33 -1.89
N VAL A 141 29.50 -10.62 -0.61
CA VAL A 141 30.74 -11.10 0.00
C VAL A 141 31.12 -12.48 -0.56
N GLU A 142 30.16 -13.41 -0.62
CA GLU A 142 30.38 -14.75 -1.22
C GLU A 142 30.76 -14.65 -2.69
N PHE A 143 30.09 -13.83 -3.48
CA PHE A 143 30.38 -13.63 -4.89
C PHE A 143 31.78 -13.00 -5.11
N THR A 144 32.15 -12.02 -4.28
CA THR A 144 33.47 -11.38 -4.35
C THR A 144 34.58 -12.35 -3.95
N GLY A 145 34.34 -13.18 -2.92
CA GLY A 145 35.26 -14.24 -2.49
C GLY A 145 35.46 -15.31 -3.58
N ALA A 146 34.38 -15.74 -4.23
CA ALA A 146 34.44 -16.68 -5.34
C ALA A 146 35.23 -16.12 -6.53
N LEU A 147 34.97 -14.85 -6.91
CA LEU A 147 35.73 -14.19 -8.00
C LEU A 147 37.22 -14.06 -7.65
N ALA A 148 37.54 -13.65 -6.45
CA ALA A 148 38.95 -13.56 -5.99
C ALA A 148 39.64 -14.93 -6.03
N GLY A 149 38.98 -15.99 -5.55
CA GLY A 149 39.47 -17.36 -5.60
C GLY A 149 39.70 -17.85 -7.04
N PHE A 150 38.78 -17.58 -7.94
CA PHE A 150 38.92 -17.91 -9.38
C PHE A 150 40.10 -17.15 -10.01
N THR A 151 40.24 -15.86 -9.71
CA THR A 151 41.32 -15.03 -10.26
C THR A 151 42.69 -15.53 -9.79
N LEU A 152 42.81 -15.92 -8.52
CA LEU A 152 44.04 -16.51 -7.99
C LEU A 152 44.34 -17.88 -8.63
N ALA A 153 43.34 -18.75 -8.76
CA ALA A 153 43.52 -20.08 -9.36
C ALA A 153 43.89 -20.03 -10.87
N LEU A 154 43.41 -19.02 -11.59
CA LEU A 154 43.76 -18.84 -13.02
C LEU A 154 45.13 -18.15 -13.21
N ASN A 155 45.67 -17.49 -12.20
CA ASN A 155 46.91 -16.75 -12.29
C ASN A 155 48.11 -17.52 -11.74
N GLU A 156 47.97 -18.84 -11.38
CA GLU A 156 49.09 -19.69 -11.04
C GLU A 156 49.88 -19.98 -12.31
N PRO A 157 51.18 -19.62 -12.37
CA PRO A 157 52.04 -20.00 -13.48
C PRO A 157 52.21 -21.53 -13.44
N ARG A 158 51.77 -22.20 -14.51
CA ARG A 158 52.10 -23.61 -14.69
C ARG A 158 53.62 -23.75 -14.75
N LEU A 159 54.20 -24.37 -13.70
CA LEU A 159 55.58 -24.87 -13.69
C LEU A 159 55.76 -26.00 -14.71
#